data_cfc56468dfeb544e664701735d7ece13
#
_entry.id   cfc56468dfeb544e664701735d7ece13
#
_cell.length_a   1.000
_cell.length_b   1.000
_cell.length_c   1.000
_cell.angle_alpha   90.00
_cell.angle_beta   90.00
_cell.angle_gamma   90.00
#
_symmetry.space_group_name_H-M   'P 1'
#
loop_
_entity.id
_entity.type
_entity.pdbx_description
1 polymer ?
#
loop_
_entity_poly.entity_id
_entity_poly.type
_entity_poly.pdbx_seq_one_letter_code
_entity_poly.pdbx_strand_id
1 'polypeptide(L)'
;MKISLAHAVLDVDADVDITRAVEIRVADRRVLTLTAEARSGQGIPADQPVEPHAEPDVEPAAEPDSVPGAEHPAASVSYRLPPAFGATLSGSGELALHYADTGELIDRTQVAAHVDPDSGALRFVDGDGNPVVLNKWGHRSITFADASPAMVDGLLRHTRQVIAQITEFGLRPWLMGGTLLGAVRTGELLPHDDDADLGYVSAHTNPVDAALESFALQRFLEAAGHTVIRYSATQMQILFHTGPGAGFHVDVFGGFYRDDMFMQPFHVRAALPKAIFTDLAPITLADWEFPAPNPPEPWLEANYGTGWRVPDTGHRFVTPASAADRFINWFGNLNQHLDFWDEYYADRVTAADAPSTLAVDLLAAAPAGATIFELGHGNGTDLAHLAGRGHRVVGIDFARSAAVAASARLGTAYPAVELLQLDLGDRRQTLALARREVHSSEPVRILAVNLLQVLTIEARPGVLTLVRHLLGADGEWHVSFPTVLGDRFSVDDPTTWHLTESQFRDLIATEPDLRIVSIRVDPLADRHPATAIVMRTGDSL
;
A
#
# COMPACT_ATOMS: atom_id res chain seq x y z
N MET A 1 -17.07 25.39 10.49
CA MET A 1 -16.33 24.46 9.60
C MET A 1 -15.87 25.15 8.33
N LYS A 2 -14.63 24.94 7.91
CA LYS A 2 -14.08 25.44 6.65
C LYS A 2 -13.36 24.29 5.95
N ILE A 3 -13.59 24.09 4.67
CA ILE A 3 -12.91 23.08 3.87
C ILE A 3 -12.08 23.72 2.77
N SER A 4 -10.86 23.23 2.59
CA SER A 4 -9.98 23.61 1.49
C SER A 4 -9.70 22.37 0.63
N LEU A 5 -10.45 22.20 -0.44
CA LEU A 5 -10.25 21.07 -1.35
C LEU A 5 -8.89 21.12 -2.04
N ALA A 6 -8.37 22.33 -2.33
CA ALA A 6 -7.06 22.49 -2.95
C ALA A 6 -5.90 22.05 -2.04
N HIS A 7 -6.09 22.09 -0.72
CA HIS A 7 -5.08 21.70 0.27
C HIS A 7 -5.43 20.37 0.97
N ALA A 8 -6.56 19.77 0.60
CA ALA A 8 -7.09 18.57 1.23
C ALA A 8 -7.18 18.68 2.78
N VAL A 9 -7.71 19.81 3.28
CA VAL A 9 -7.82 20.11 4.71
C VAL A 9 -9.25 20.50 5.06
N LEU A 10 -9.73 19.98 6.19
CA LEU A 10 -10.97 20.33 6.84
C LEU A 10 -10.67 20.98 8.19
N ASP A 11 -10.95 22.25 8.36
CA ASP A 11 -10.84 22.97 9.62
C ASP A 11 -12.19 23.01 10.34
N VAL A 12 -12.19 22.66 11.61
CA VAL A 12 -13.37 22.62 12.48
C VAL A 12 -13.11 23.49 13.71
N ASP A 13 -14.17 24.08 14.27
CA ASP A 13 -14.06 24.92 15.45
C ASP A 13 -13.62 24.10 16.69
N ALA A 14 -12.98 24.77 17.65
CA ALA A 14 -12.30 24.10 18.78
C ALA A 14 -13.23 23.45 19.81
N ASP A 15 -14.53 23.73 19.76
CA ASP A 15 -15.56 23.15 20.65
C ASP A 15 -16.02 21.75 20.21
N VAL A 16 -15.56 21.27 19.07
CA VAL A 16 -15.83 19.89 18.62
C VAL A 16 -15.05 18.90 19.47
N ASP A 17 -15.74 17.88 19.99
CA ASP A 17 -15.09 16.79 20.74
C ASP A 17 -14.19 15.97 19.83
N ILE A 18 -12.94 16.31 19.87
CA ILE A 18 -11.88 15.77 19.02
C ILE A 18 -11.45 14.35 19.40
N THR A 19 -11.94 13.77 20.46
CA THR A 19 -11.66 12.37 20.84
C THR A 19 -12.59 11.40 20.12
N ARG A 20 -13.68 11.91 19.55
CA ARG A 20 -14.68 11.14 18.82
C ARG A 20 -14.38 11.13 17.33
N ALA A 21 -14.74 10.03 16.66
CA ALA A 21 -14.72 9.96 15.20
C ALA A 21 -15.83 10.85 14.61
N VAL A 22 -15.53 11.49 13.47
CA VAL A 22 -16.48 12.31 12.72
C VAL A 22 -16.72 11.77 11.32
N GLU A 23 -17.94 11.94 10.81
CA GLU A 23 -18.32 11.53 9.46
C GLU A 23 -18.57 12.76 8.59
N ILE A 24 -18.01 12.74 7.39
CA ILE A 24 -18.38 13.67 6.34
C ILE A 24 -19.54 13.07 5.55
N ARG A 25 -20.60 13.85 5.37
CA ARG A 25 -21.79 13.47 4.58
C ARG A 25 -22.03 14.43 3.43
N VAL A 26 -22.42 13.86 2.28
CA VAL A 26 -22.88 14.56 1.09
C VAL A 26 -24.28 14.06 0.79
N ALA A 27 -25.28 14.95 0.72
CA ALA A 27 -26.69 14.63 0.56
C ALA A 27 -27.16 13.54 1.56
N ASP A 28 -26.85 13.73 2.84
CA ASP A 28 -27.12 12.82 3.97
C ASP A 28 -26.43 11.44 3.89
N ARG A 29 -25.69 11.16 2.84
CA ARG A 29 -24.92 9.94 2.68
C ARG A 29 -23.50 10.12 3.25
N ARG A 30 -23.08 9.21 4.13
CA ARG A 30 -21.70 9.16 4.61
C ARG A 30 -20.76 8.88 3.45
N VAL A 31 -19.70 9.69 3.31
CA VAL A 31 -18.68 9.52 2.26
C VAL A 31 -17.28 9.30 2.79
N LEU A 32 -17.04 9.68 4.03
CA LEU A 32 -15.74 9.50 4.70
C LEU A 32 -15.93 9.54 6.22
N THR A 33 -15.17 8.71 6.96
CA THR A 33 -15.03 8.80 8.41
C THR A 33 -13.63 9.25 8.77
N LEU A 34 -13.51 10.32 9.55
CA LEU A 34 -12.26 10.85 10.07
C LEU A 34 -12.14 10.53 11.55
N THR A 35 -10.95 10.23 12.01
CA THR A 35 -10.67 9.90 13.40
C THR A 35 -9.69 10.89 14.01
N ALA A 36 -9.49 10.78 15.31
CA ALA A 36 -8.56 11.59 16.07
C ALA A 36 -7.13 11.60 15.47
N GLU A 37 -6.73 10.52 14.81
CA GLU A 37 -5.41 10.35 14.20
C GLU A 37 -5.25 11.05 12.84
N ALA A 38 -6.37 11.40 12.18
CA ALA A 38 -6.36 12.14 10.91
C ALA A 38 -6.02 13.64 11.06
N ARG A 39 -5.56 14.09 12.24
CA ARG A 39 -5.21 15.48 12.52
C ARG A 39 -3.89 15.88 11.86
N SER A 40 -3.80 17.17 11.52
CA SER A 40 -2.59 17.74 10.93
C SER A 40 -1.35 17.47 11.78
N GLY A 41 -0.42 16.68 11.25
CA GLY A 41 0.88 16.40 11.85
C GLY A 41 1.15 14.93 12.20
N GLN A 42 0.11 14.12 12.36
CA GLN A 42 0.28 12.66 12.45
C GLN A 42 -0.57 12.07 11.33
N GLY A 43 0.07 11.65 10.27
CA GLY A 43 -0.58 11.02 9.12
C GLY A 43 -1.43 9.83 9.53
N ILE A 44 -2.42 9.48 8.69
CA ILE A 44 -2.99 8.12 8.71
C ILE A 44 -1.77 7.19 8.75
N PRO A 45 -1.62 6.29 9.72
CA PRO A 45 -0.46 5.42 9.75
C PRO A 45 -0.52 4.49 8.53
N ALA A 46 0.18 4.85 7.46
CA ALA A 46 0.84 3.84 6.69
C ALA A 46 1.79 3.19 7.69
N ASP A 47 1.61 1.90 8.00
CA ASP A 47 2.40 1.12 8.93
C ASP A 47 3.81 1.69 9.17
N GLN A 48 3.97 2.53 10.21
CA GLN A 48 5.29 2.97 10.60
C GLN A 48 5.88 1.95 11.56
N PRO A 49 7.09 1.47 11.31
CA PRO A 49 7.84 0.71 12.31
C PRO A 49 8.10 1.64 13.49
N VAL A 50 7.66 1.21 14.66
CA VAL A 50 7.96 1.88 15.94
C VAL A 50 9.46 1.71 16.20
N GLU A 51 10.22 2.81 16.18
CA GLU A 51 11.58 2.81 16.68
C GLU A 51 11.59 2.52 18.21
N PRO A 52 12.56 1.75 18.70
CA PRO A 52 12.69 1.50 20.13
C PRO A 52 13.23 2.78 20.80
N HIS A 53 12.36 3.51 21.49
CA HIS A 53 12.78 4.62 22.31
C HIS A 53 13.49 4.13 23.58
N ALA A 54 14.79 4.46 23.67
CA ALA A 54 15.46 4.59 24.94
C ALA A 54 14.92 5.89 25.59
N GLU A 55 14.36 5.76 26.77
CA GLU A 55 13.95 6.92 27.56
C GLU A 55 15.16 7.77 27.93
N PRO A 56 15.13 9.09 27.73
CA PRO A 56 15.98 9.99 28.48
C PRO A 56 15.14 10.64 29.59
N ASP A 57 15.58 10.49 30.82
CA ASP A 57 15.17 11.32 31.94
C ASP A 57 15.32 12.81 31.60
N VAL A 58 14.21 13.54 31.52
CA VAL A 58 14.24 15.00 31.43
C VAL A 58 13.37 15.57 32.53
N GLU A 59 14.02 16.29 33.45
CA GLU A 59 13.38 17.12 34.46
C GLU A 59 12.45 18.19 33.84
N PRO A 60 11.33 18.54 34.49
CA PRO A 60 10.38 19.52 33.93
C PRO A 60 10.97 20.93 34.00
N ALA A 61 11.07 21.56 32.83
CA ALA A 61 11.43 22.97 32.70
C ALA A 61 10.24 23.87 33.13
N ALA A 62 10.59 24.94 33.86
CA ALA A 62 9.68 25.91 34.42
C ALA A 62 8.85 26.64 33.36
N GLU A 63 7.56 26.88 33.68
CA GLU A 63 6.63 27.70 32.89
C GLU A 63 7.13 29.13 32.74
N PRO A 64 7.03 29.75 31.55
CA PRO A 64 7.22 31.19 31.43
C PRO A 64 5.92 31.97 31.73
N ASP A 65 6.09 33.06 32.45
CA ASP A 65 5.06 33.97 32.90
C ASP A 65 4.06 34.40 31.80
N SER A 66 2.78 34.34 32.14
CA SER A 66 1.65 34.79 31.34
C SER A 66 1.63 36.31 31.17
N VAL A 67 1.66 36.75 29.93
CA VAL A 67 1.34 38.15 29.56
C VAL A 67 -0.18 38.24 29.34
N PRO A 68 -0.92 39.11 30.06
CA PRO A 68 -2.35 39.27 29.86
C PRO A 68 -2.62 40.19 28.67
N GLY A 69 -3.45 39.73 27.71
CA GLY A 69 -4.11 40.64 26.76
C GLY A 69 -3.92 40.38 25.26
N ALA A 70 -3.71 39.12 24.83
CA ALA A 70 -3.93 38.76 23.42
C ALA A 70 -5.19 37.89 23.33
N GLU A 71 -6.21 38.36 22.61
CA GLU A 71 -7.31 37.50 22.18
C GLU A 71 -6.70 36.42 21.31
N HIS A 72 -6.58 35.19 21.85
CA HIS A 72 -6.20 34.02 21.06
C HIS A 72 -7.32 33.77 20.05
N PRO A 73 -7.02 33.66 18.74
CA PRO A 73 -8.00 33.15 17.80
C PRO A 73 -8.45 31.78 18.29
N ALA A 74 -9.75 31.50 18.29
CA ALA A 74 -10.32 30.23 18.69
C ALA A 74 -9.51 29.11 18.00
N ALA A 75 -8.94 28.20 18.78
CA ALA A 75 -8.09 27.14 18.26
C ALA A 75 -8.96 26.27 17.36
N SER A 76 -8.70 26.26 16.05
CA SER A 76 -9.34 25.34 15.11
C SER A 76 -8.61 24.01 15.10
N VAL A 77 -9.36 22.92 14.87
CA VAL A 77 -8.79 21.59 14.65
C VAL A 77 -8.82 21.29 13.15
N SER A 78 -7.68 20.90 12.59
CA SER A 78 -7.56 20.60 11.18
C SER A 78 -7.45 19.09 10.97
N TYR A 79 -8.28 18.56 10.06
CA TYR A 79 -8.20 17.18 9.58
C TYR A 79 -7.63 17.17 8.16
N ARG A 80 -6.67 16.30 7.89
CA ARG A 80 -6.21 16.07 6.53
C ARG A 80 -7.19 15.11 5.84
N LEU A 81 -7.67 15.50 4.67
CA LEU A 81 -8.53 14.68 3.83
C LEU A 81 -7.68 13.80 2.89
N PRO A 82 -8.10 12.57 2.59
CA PRO A 82 -7.46 11.78 1.56
C PRO A 82 -7.41 12.51 0.21
N PRO A 83 -6.35 12.36 -0.59
CA PRO A 83 -6.22 13.03 -1.89
C PRO A 83 -7.39 12.75 -2.85
N ALA A 84 -7.93 11.53 -2.82
CA ALA A 84 -9.11 11.15 -3.60
C ALA A 84 -10.38 11.92 -3.24
N PHE A 85 -10.46 12.57 -2.07
CA PHE A 85 -11.69 13.23 -1.62
C PHE A 85 -12.13 14.33 -2.59
N GLY A 86 -11.24 15.25 -2.90
CA GLY A 86 -11.54 16.36 -3.83
C GLY A 86 -11.83 15.90 -5.25
N ALA A 87 -11.12 14.86 -5.71
CA ALA A 87 -11.29 14.29 -7.05
C ALA A 87 -12.57 13.44 -7.22
N THR A 88 -13.24 13.09 -6.12
CA THR A 88 -14.48 12.30 -6.12
C THR A 88 -15.73 13.20 -6.01
N LEU A 89 -15.55 14.45 -5.61
CA LEU A 89 -16.65 15.43 -5.55
C LEU A 89 -17.01 15.94 -6.94
N SER A 90 -18.34 16.02 -7.21
CA SER A 90 -18.92 16.60 -8.44
C SER A 90 -20.10 17.48 -8.07
N GLY A 91 -20.26 18.62 -8.75
CA GLY A 91 -21.33 19.57 -8.51
C GLY A 91 -21.06 20.55 -7.37
N SER A 92 -22.11 21.19 -6.88
CA SER A 92 -22.05 22.15 -5.77
C SER A 92 -23.20 21.96 -4.79
N GLY A 93 -22.95 22.17 -3.50
CA GLY A 93 -23.98 21.99 -2.48
C GLY A 93 -23.42 21.90 -1.07
N GLU A 94 -24.26 21.41 -0.17
CA GLU A 94 -23.93 21.30 1.25
C GLU A 94 -23.13 20.02 1.55
N LEU A 95 -22.08 20.20 2.34
CA LEU A 95 -21.33 19.14 2.99
C LEU A 95 -21.58 19.26 4.50
N ALA A 96 -21.94 18.16 5.16
CA ALA A 96 -22.24 18.13 6.58
C ALA A 96 -21.23 17.28 7.35
N LEU A 97 -20.91 17.68 8.57
CA LEU A 97 -20.05 16.97 9.50
C LEU A 97 -20.89 16.47 10.68
N HIS A 98 -20.79 15.20 11.01
CA HIS A 98 -21.53 14.54 12.08
C HIS A 98 -20.58 13.77 13.01
N TYR A 99 -20.96 13.58 14.27
CA TYR A 99 -20.32 12.56 15.10
C TYR A 99 -20.70 11.16 14.62
N ALA A 100 -19.69 10.29 14.43
CA ALA A 100 -19.90 8.96 13.86
C ALA A 100 -20.70 8.02 14.79
N ASP A 101 -20.58 8.18 16.10
CA ASP A 101 -21.21 7.35 17.13
C ASP A 101 -22.68 7.72 17.40
N THR A 102 -23.04 8.99 17.34
CA THR A 102 -24.41 9.48 17.62
C THR A 102 -25.15 9.94 16.37
N GLY A 103 -24.46 10.22 15.28
CA GLY A 103 -25.03 10.85 14.10
C GLY A 103 -25.43 12.32 14.32
N GLU A 104 -25.09 12.92 15.46
CA GLU A 104 -25.36 14.31 15.77
C GLU A 104 -24.63 15.23 14.82
N LEU A 105 -25.34 16.22 14.27
CA LEU A 105 -24.77 17.22 13.38
C LEU A 105 -23.82 18.14 14.16
N ILE A 106 -22.58 18.25 13.67
CA ILE A 106 -21.57 19.17 14.19
C ILE A 106 -21.65 20.51 13.45
N ASP A 107 -21.55 20.47 12.11
CA ASP A 107 -21.53 21.69 11.30
C ASP A 107 -21.82 21.39 9.82
N ARG A 108 -22.03 22.45 9.02
CA ARG A 108 -22.29 22.38 7.57
C ARG A 108 -21.54 23.48 6.83
N THR A 109 -21.14 23.18 5.60
CA THR A 109 -20.50 24.19 4.72
C THR A 109 -20.93 24.00 3.27
N GLN A 110 -20.96 25.09 2.50
CA GLN A 110 -21.19 25.03 1.06
C GLN A 110 -19.87 24.75 0.34
N VAL A 111 -19.89 23.79 -0.57
CA VAL A 111 -18.73 23.34 -1.33
C VAL A 111 -19.06 23.32 -2.81
N ALA A 112 -18.10 23.72 -3.64
CA ALA A 112 -18.14 23.50 -5.08
C ALA A 112 -16.97 22.60 -5.46
N ALA A 113 -17.23 21.54 -6.19
CA ALA A 113 -16.21 20.59 -6.66
C ALA A 113 -15.22 21.29 -7.61
N HIS A 114 -13.96 20.85 -7.61
CA HIS A 114 -12.97 21.39 -8.52
C HIS A 114 -13.13 20.89 -9.96
N VAL A 115 -13.59 19.65 -10.11
CA VAL A 115 -13.57 18.96 -11.41
C VAL A 115 -14.78 19.32 -12.28
N ASP A 116 -15.97 19.52 -11.69
CA ASP A 116 -17.19 19.86 -12.42
C ASP A 116 -18.19 20.58 -11.49
N PRO A 117 -17.92 21.86 -11.13
CA PRO A 117 -18.75 22.60 -10.17
C PRO A 117 -20.17 22.85 -10.67
N ASP A 118 -20.39 22.84 -11.99
CA ASP A 118 -21.66 23.16 -12.64
C ASP A 118 -22.52 21.93 -12.95
N SER A 119 -22.08 20.73 -12.57
CA SER A 119 -22.80 19.46 -12.85
C SER A 119 -24.07 19.26 -12.02
N GLY A 120 -24.52 20.25 -11.27
CA GLY A 120 -25.73 20.23 -10.47
C GLY A 120 -25.47 20.09 -8.97
N ALA A 121 -26.34 19.35 -8.26
CA ALA A 121 -26.19 19.14 -6.83
C ALA A 121 -24.90 18.40 -6.48
N LEU A 122 -24.32 18.71 -5.31
CA LEU A 122 -23.11 18.08 -4.82
C LEU A 122 -23.30 16.55 -4.68
N ARG A 123 -22.40 15.80 -5.29
CA ARG A 123 -22.37 14.33 -5.28
C ARG A 123 -20.96 13.83 -5.00
N PHE A 124 -20.88 12.62 -4.47
CA PHE A 124 -19.62 11.91 -4.25
C PHE A 124 -19.67 10.63 -5.11
N VAL A 125 -19.03 10.69 -6.29
CA VAL A 125 -19.18 9.70 -7.36
C VAL A 125 -17.85 9.38 -8.02
N ASP A 126 -17.77 8.17 -8.63
CA ASP A 126 -16.64 7.79 -9.49
C ASP A 126 -16.73 8.48 -10.88
N GLY A 127 -15.78 8.15 -11.77
CA GLY A 127 -15.74 8.68 -13.14
C GLY A 127 -16.92 8.31 -14.02
N ASP A 128 -17.65 7.26 -13.68
CA ASP A 128 -18.85 6.78 -14.37
C ASP A 128 -20.15 7.33 -13.74
N GLY A 129 -20.03 8.10 -12.66
CA GLY A 129 -21.16 8.71 -11.95
C GLY A 129 -21.83 7.80 -10.91
N ASN A 130 -21.22 6.65 -10.58
CA ASN A 130 -21.73 5.77 -9.54
C ASN A 130 -21.38 6.32 -8.15
N PRO A 131 -22.30 6.21 -7.17
CA PRO A 131 -22.03 6.61 -5.80
C PRO A 131 -20.91 5.76 -5.19
N VAL A 132 -19.88 6.41 -4.64
CA VAL A 132 -18.78 5.76 -3.93
C VAL A 132 -18.58 6.39 -2.55
N VAL A 133 -17.76 5.75 -1.72
CA VAL A 133 -17.25 6.27 -0.45
C VAL A 133 -15.73 6.22 -0.46
N LEU A 134 -15.08 6.86 0.49
CA LEU A 134 -13.69 6.54 0.79
C LEU A 134 -13.65 5.59 1.99
N ASN A 135 -12.97 4.48 1.81
CA ASN A 135 -12.73 3.52 2.88
C ASN A 135 -11.72 4.07 3.91
N LYS A 136 -11.42 3.28 4.94
CA LYS A 136 -10.47 3.65 6.01
C LYS A 136 -9.05 3.97 5.52
N TRP A 137 -8.70 3.54 4.30
CA TRP A 137 -7.41 3.77 3.65
C TRP A 137 -7.43 4.99 2.72
N GLY A 138 -8.58 5.65 2.57
CA GLY A 138 -8.75 6.80 1.67
C GLY A 138 -8.99 6.43 0.21
N HIS A 139 -9.20 5.15 -0.10
CA HIS A 139 -9.47 4.66 -1.46
C HIS A 139 -10.98 4.67 -1.76
N ARG A 140 -11.32 4.90 -3.03
CA ARG A 140 -12.71 4.81 -3.50
C ARG A 140 -13.21 3.39 -3.39
N SER A 141 -14.40 3.24 -2.84
CA SER A 141 -15.05 1.94 -2.64
C SER A 141 -16.56 2.05 -2.77
N ILE A 142 -17.21 0.95 -3.13
CA ILE A 142 -18.66 0.77 -3.10
C ILE A 142 -18.97 -0.07 -1.87
N THR A 143 -19.69 0.50 -0.91
CA THR A 143 -20.09 -0.26 0.29
C THR A 143 -21.27 -1.20 -0.02
N PHE A 144 -21.45 -2.21 0.82
CA PHE A 144 -22.61 -3.11 0.67
C PHE A 144 -23.97 -2.39 0.81
N ALA A 145 -24.00 -1.28 1.57
CA ALA A 145 -25.20 -0.44 1.66
C ALA A 145 -25.56 0.24 0.34
N ASP A 146 -24.57 0.53 -0.50
CA ASP A 146 -24.74 1.22 -1.78
C ASP A 146 -24.75 0.26 -2.98
N ALA A 147 -24.33 -0.99 -2.77
CA ALA A 147 -24.27 -2.01 -3.80
C ALA A 147 -25.65 -2.54 -4.17
N SER A 148 -25.84 -2.89 -5.43
CA SER A 148 -27.06 -3.58 -5.83
C SER A 148 -27.10 -5.02 -5.27
N PRO A 149 -28.28 -5.60 -5.02
CA PRO A 149 -28.38 -6.99 -4.58
C PRO A 149 -27.67 -7.99 -5.52
N ALA A 150 -27.64 -7.71 -6.82
CA ALA A 150 -26.96 -8.54 -7.80
C ALA A 150 -25.44 -8.49 -7.65
N MET A 151 -24.86 -7.35 -7.26
CA MET A 151 -23.42 -7.21 -6.99
C MET A 151 -23.04 -7.99 -5.74
N VAL A 152 -23.83 -7.87 -4.67
CA VAL A 152 -23.61 -8.60 -3.40
C VAL A 152 -23.71 -10.12 -3.64
N ASP A 153 -24.75 -10.59 -4.33
CA ASP A 153 -24.89 -12.01 -4.69
C ASP A 153 -23.71 -12.49 -5.57
N GLY A 154 -23.24 -11.63 -6.47
CA GLY A 154 -22.05 -11.88 -7.27
C GLY A 154 -20.81 -12.10 -6.40
N LEU A 155 -20.55 -11.23 -5.43
CA LEU A 155 -19.44 -11.37 -4.48
C LEU A 155 -19.56 -12.68 -3.70
N LEU A 156 -20.72 -12.99 -3.11
CA LEU A 156 -20.90 -14.21 -2.31
C LEU A 156 -20.70 -15.48 -3.16
N ARG A 157 -21.11 -15.45 -4.43
CA ARG A 157 -20.86 -16.53 -5.39
C ARG A 157 -19.36 -16.70 -5.66
N HIS A 158 -18.64 -15.60 -5.89
CA HIS A 158 -17.19 -15.61 -6.08
C HIS A 158 -16.46 -16.09 -4.83
N THR A 159 -16.86 -15.61 -3.64
CA THR A 159 -16.32 -16.07 -2.36
C THR A 159 -16.44 -17.58 -2.22
N ARG A 160 -17.60 -18.15 -2.55
CA ARG A 160 -17.82 -19.61 -2.53
C ARG A 160 -16.95 -20.35 -3.56
N GLN A 161 -16.74 -19.76 -4.75
CA GLN A 161 -15.82 -20.33 -5.76
C GLN A 161 -14.39 -20.33 -5.25
N VAL A 162 -13.92 -19.24 -4.67
CA VAL A 162 -12.57 -19.13 -4.09
C VAL A 162 -12.38 -20.14 -2.94
N ILE A 163 -13.38 -20.30 -2.06
CA ILE A 163 -13.38 -21.34 -1.01
C ILE A 163 -13.20 -22.74 -1.61
N ALA A 164 -13.95 -23.06 -2.67
CA ALA A 164 -13.84 -24.37 -3.32
C ALA A 164 -12.43 -24.61 -3.90
N GLN A 165 -11.84 -23.60 -4.53
CA GLN A 165 -10.51 -23.66 -5.12
C GLN A 165 -9.40 -23.77 -4.05
N ILE A 166 -9.49 -22.99 -2.97
CA ILE A 166 -8.55 -23.12 -1.83
C ILE A 166 -8.67 -24.52 -1.21
N THR A 167 -9.88 -25.07 -1.15
CA THR A 167 -10.10 -26.45 -0.67
C THR A 167 -9.52 -27.49 -1.62
N GLU A 168 -9.63 -27.30 -2.94
CA GLU A 168 -8.99 -28.14 -3.96
C GLU A 168 -7.46 -28.10 -3.85
N PHE A 169 -6.89 -26.92 -3.54
CA PHE A 169 -5.46 -26.78 -3.27
C PHE A 169 -4.99 -27.58 -2.02
N GLY A 170 -5.90 -27.93 -1.12
CA GLY A 170 -5.64 -28.74 0.07
C GLY A 170 -5.68 -27.96 1.39
N LEU A 171 -6.10 -26.69 1.37
CA LEU A 171 -6.30 -25.88 2.56
C LEU A 171 -7.78 -25.85 2.97
N ARG A 172 -8.06 -25.39 4.19
CA ARG A 172 -9.42 -25.33 4.75
C ARG A 172 -9.77 -23.88 5.06
N PRO A 173 -10.33 -23.13 4.10
CA PRO A 173 -10.69 -21.74 4.31
C PRO A 173 -11.98 -21.59 5.13
N TRP A 174 -12.11 -20.44 5.80
CA TRP A 174 -13.31 -20.04 6.52
C TRP A 174 -13.57 -18.53 6.38
N LEU A 175 -14.81 -18.07 6.67
CA LEU A 175 -15.09 -16.64 6.79
C LEU A 175 -14.33 -16.04 7.98
N MET A 176 -13.69 -14.89 7.78
CA MET A 176 -13.02 -14.15 8.84
C MET A 176 -13.37 -12.66 8.80
N GLY A 177 -12.67 -11.84 9.55
CA GLY A 177 -12.77 -10.38 9.46
C GLY A 177 -14.17 -9.84 9.66
N GLY A 178 -14.46 -8.78 8.92
CA GLY A 178 -15.78 -8.15 8.86
C GLY A 178 -16.88 -9.10 8.38
N THR A 179 -16.54 -9.98 7.45
CA THR A 179 -17.47 -10.95 6.88
C THR A 179 -17.96 -11.96 7.94
N LEU A 180 -17.06 -12.52 8.76
CA LEU A 180 -17.45 -13.40 9.88
C LEU A 180 -18.22 -12.62 10.95
N LEU A 181 -17.79 -11.40 11.25
CA LEU A 181 -18.44 -10.55 12.23
C LEU A 181 -19.88 -10.27 11.87
N GLY A 182 -20.15 -9.92 10.62
CA GLY A 182 -21.50 -9.72 10.09
C GLY A 182 -22.34 -11.00 10.15
N ALA A 183 -21.78 -12.12 9.69
CA ALA A 183 -22.46 -13.42 9.74
C ALA A 183 -22.88 -13.82 11.18
N VAL A 184 -22.01 -13.60 12.17
CA VAL A 184 -22.32 -13.96 13.59
C VAL A 184 -23.27 -12.97 14.25
N ARG A 185 -23.17 -11.66 13.94
CA ARG A 185 -23.99 -10.63 14.57
C ARG A 185 -25.43 -10.61 14.06
N THR A 186 -25.58 -10.65 12.75
CA THR A 186 -26.86 -10.36 12.07
C THR A 186 -27.24 -11.39 11.01
N GLY A 187 -26.30 -12.24 10.59
CA GLY A 187 -26.48 -13.10 9.42
C GLY A 187 -26.32 -12.38 8.09
N GLU A 188 -25.90 -11.10 8.10
CA GLU A 188 -25.75 -10.23 6.93
C GLU A 188 -24.34 -9.65 6.84
N LEU A 189 -23.95 -9.20 5.64
CA LEU A 189 -22.74 -8.40 5.44
C LEU A 189 -22.85 -7.08 6.19
N LEU A 190 -21.72 -6.56 6.67
CA LEU A 190 -21.70 -5.27 7.34
C LEU A 190 -21.96 -4.15 6.31
N PRO A 191 -22.95 -3.28 6.50
CA PRO A 191 -23.36 -2.32 5.47
C PRO A 191 -22.27 -1.34 5.01
N HIS A 192 -21.27 -1.10 5.86
CA HIS A 192 -20.17 -0.16 5.62
C HIS A 192 -18.90 -0.83 5.09
N ASP A 193 -18.93 -2.14 4.88
CA ASP A 193 -17.83 -2.93 4.35
C ASP A 193 -17.90 -3.02 2.82
N ASP A 194 -16.81 -3.43 2.18
CA ASP A 194 -16.63 -3.41 0.72
C ASP A 194 -15.95 -4.67 0.18
N ASP A 195 -15.67 -5.67 1.02
CA ASP A 195 -14.96 -6.90 0.66
C ASP A 195 -15.52 -8.14 1.39
N ALA A 196 -14.97 -9.30 1.04
CA ALA A 196 -15.19 -10.52 1.80
C ALA A 196 -13.83 -11.08 2.25
N ASP A 197 -13.75 -11.42 3.54
CA ASP A 197 -12.55 -11.92 4.17
C ASP A 197 -12.56 -13.44 4.33
N LEU A 198 -11.49 -14.11 3.91
CA LEU A 198 -11.24 -15.53 4.13
C LEU A 198 -9.95 -15.75 4.91
N GLY A 199 -9.99 -16.65 5.87
CA GLY A 199 -8.83 -17.14 6.59
C GLY A 199 -8.56 -18.61 6.28
N TYR A 200 -7.30 -19.04 6.43
CA TYR A 200 -6.93 -20.46 6.50
C TYR A 200 -5.79 -20.67 7.50
N VAL A 201 -5.62 -21.88 7.98
CA VAL A 201 -4.46 -22.27 8.82
C VAL A 201 -3.50 -23.09 8.00
N SER A 202 -2.26 -22.63 7.91
CA SER A 202 -1.16 -23.40 7.36
C SER A 202 -0.87 -24.64 8.21
N ALA A 203 -0.54 -25.74 7.57
CA ALA A 203 -0.04 -26.93 8.27
C ALA A 203 1.38 -26.72 8.86
N HIS A 204 2.07 -25.69 8.40
CA HIS A 204 3.43 -25.38 8.80
C HIS A 204 3.47 -24.53 10.07
N THR A 205 4.48 -24.75 10.90
CA THR A 205 4.75 -23.97 12.12
C THR A 205 5.91 -22.98 11.94
N ASN A 206 6.58 -23.06 10.79
CA ASN A 206 7.66 -22.16 10.40
C ASN A 206 7.09 -21.08 9.47
N PRO A 207 7.32 -19.78 9.74
CA PRO A 207 6.80 -18.70 8.92
C PRO A 207 7.29 -18.72 7.47
N VAL A 208 8.50 -19.23 7.19
CA VAL A 208 9.02 -19.36 5.82
C VAL A 208 8.21 -20.39 5.03
N ASP A 209 7.92 -21.55 5.62
CA ASP A 209 7.15 -22.60 4.96
C ASP A 209 5.69 -22.19 4.77
N ALA A 210 5.09 -21.49 5.75
CA ALA A 210 3.76 -20.90 5.63
C ALA A 210 3.70 -19.85 4.49
N ALA A 211 4.74 -19.03 4.35
CA ALA A 211 4.86 -18.08 3.24
C ALA A 211 4.97 -18.80 1.89
N LEU A 212 5.81 -19.85 1.78
CA LEU A 212 5.96 -20.62 0.55
C LEU A 212 4.66 -21.34 0.14
N GLU A 213 3.89 -21.84 1.11
CA GLU A 213 2.55 -22.40 0.90
C GLU A 213 1.60 -21.33 0.34
N SER A 214 1.60 -20.14 0.92
CA SER A 214 0.76 -19.01 0.46
C SER A 214 1.12 -18.56 -0.96
N PHE A 215 2.42 -18.52 -1.33
CA PHE A 215 2.83 -18.23 -2.71
C PHE A 215 2.48 -19.35 -3.68
N ALA A 216 2.47 -20.62 -3.23
CA ALA A 216 2.00 -21.73 -4.05
C ALA A 216 0.49 -21.63 -4.28
N LEU A 217 -0.28 -21.26 -3.27
CA LEU A 217 -1.71 -20.98 -3.39
C LEU A 217 -1.98 -19.85 -4.38
N GLN A 218 -1.23 -18.75 -4.32
CA GLN A 218 -1.34 -17.66 -5.29
C GLN A 218 -1.21 -18.15 -6.72
N ARG A 219 -0.12 -18.88 -7.02
CA ARG A 219 0.10 -19.42 -8.39
C ARG A 219 -1.02 -20.37 -8.84
N PHE A 220 -1.59 -21.12 -7.91
CA PHE A 220 -2.73 -22.00 -8.20
C PHE A 220 -3.98 -21.18 -8.58
N LEU A 221 -4.28 -20.12 -7.83
CA LEU A 221 -5.42 -19.23 -8.11
C LEU A 221 -5.23 -18.43 -9.41
N GLU A 222 -4.01 -17.94 -9.68
CA GLU A 222 -3.67 -17.28 -10.95
C GLU A 222 -3.81 -18.24 -12.15
N ALA A 223 -3.39 -19.50 -11.99
CA ALA A 223 -3.59 -20.52 -13.02
C ALA A 223 -5.07 -20.88 -13.24
N ALA A 224 -5.92 -20.71 -12.23
CA ALA A 224 -7.37 -20.83 -12.33
C ALA A 224 -8.04 -19.57 -12.94
N GLY A 225 -7.27 -18.55 -13.31
CA GLY A 225 -7.74 -17.36 -14.03
C GLY A 225 -8.05 -16.15 -13.14
N HIS A 226 -7.69 -16.19 -11.85
CA HIS A 226 -7.88 -15.04 -10.97
C HIS A 226 -6.78 -13.99 -11.13
N THR A 227 -7.15 -12.72 -10.96
CA THR A 227 -6.19 -11.64 -10.71
C THR A 227 -5.93 -11.58 -9.22
N VAL A 228 -4.66 -11.75 -8.82
CA VAL A 228 -4.27 -11.76 -7.41
C VAL A 228 -3.27 -10.63 -7.15
N ILE A 229 -3.56 -9.81 -6.13
CA ILE A 229 -2.63 -8.82 -5.58
C ILE A 229 -2.09 -9.35 -4.26
N ARG A 230 -0.78 -9.22 -4.05
CA ARG A 230 -0.11 -9.67 -2.83
C ARG A 230 0.23 -8.50 -1.93
N TYR A 231 -0.30 -8.50 -0.70
CA TYR A 231 -0.03 -7.48 0.31
C TYR A 231 1.11 -7.87 1.26
N SER A 232 1.15 -9.15 1.66
CA SER A 232 2.25 -9.69 2.46
C SER A 232 2.51 -11.15 2.08
N ALA A 233 3.48 -11.79 2.70
CA ALA A 233 3.79 -13.19 2.40
C ALA A 233 2.63 -14.16 2.69
N THR A 234 1.63 -13.77 3.48
CA THR A 234 0.46 -14.59 3.81
C THR A 234 -0.87 -13.88 3.61
N GLN A 235 -0.88 -12.69 3.03
CA GLN A 235 -2.10 -11.97 2.66
C GLN A 235 -2.12 -11.69 1.16
N MET A 236 -3.23 -12.00 0.53
CA MET A 236 -3.50 -11.70 -0.87
C MET A 236 -4.96 -11.30 -1.07
N GLN A 237 -5.20 -10.52 -2.10
CA GLN A 237 -6.51 -10.05 -2.53
C GLN A 237 -6.83 -10.62 -3.92
N ILE A 238 -8.04 -11.12 -4.10
CA ILE A 238 -8.53 -11.67 -5.35
C ILE A 238 -9.55 -10.70 -5.93
N LEU A 239 -9.22 -10.13 -7.09
CA LEU A 239 -10.03 -9.09 -7.74
C LEU A 239 -11.04 -9.68 -8.72
N PHE A 240 -12.23 -9.06 -8.79
CA PHE A 240 -13.26 -9.37 -9.78
C PHE A 240 -13.49 -8.18 -10.70
N HIS A 241 -13.03 -8.28 -11.95
CA HIS A 241 -13.07 -7.18 -12.91
C HIS A 241 -14.32 -7.18 -13.79
N THR A 242 -15.06 -8.28 -13.87
CA THR A 242 -16.17 -8.43 -14.80
C THR A 242 -17.32 -9.24 -14.17
N GLY A 243 -18.53 -9.00 -14.65
CA GLY A 243 -19.72 -9.71 -14.21
C GLY A 243 -20.32 -9.17 -12.90
N PRO A 244 -21.33 -9.84 -12.36
CA PRO A 244 -21.88 -9.52 -11.04
C PRO A 244 -20.80 -9.67 -9.96
N GLY A 245 -20.65 -8.67 -9.12
CA GLY A 245 -19.57 -8.57 -8.13
C GLY A 245 -18.32 -7.85 -8.61
N ALA A 246 -18.26 -7.37 -9.86
CA ALA A 246 -17.18 -6.52 -10.34
C ALA A 246 -17.03 -5.27 -9.45
N GLY A 247 -15.79 -4.93 -9.12
CA GLY A 247 -15.47 -3.85 -8.19
C GLY A 247 -15.33 -4.29 -6.73
N PHE A 248 -15.77 -5.51 -6.38
CA PHE A 248 -15.47 -6.15 -5.10
C PHE A 248 -14.28 -7.09 -5.20
N HIS A 249 -13.80 -7.53 -4.05
CA HIS A 249 -12.68 -8.46 -3.92
C HIS A 249 -12.88 -9.42 -2.76
N VAL A 250 -12.04 -10.45 -2.73
CA VAL A 250 -11.93 -11.37 -1.61
C VAL A 250 -10.52 -11.31 -1.07
N ASP A 251 -10.39 -10.97 0.20
CA ASP A 251 -9.12 -11.01 0.92
C ASP A 251 -8.88 -12.41 1.50
N VAL A 252 -7.65 -12.92 1.36
CA VAL A 252 -7.25 -14.23 1.87
C VAL A 252 -6.06 -14.08 2.79
N PHE A 253 -6.24 -14.49 4.05
CA PHE A 253 -5.24 -14.38 5.12
C PHE A 253 -4.79 -15.76 5.60
N GLY A 254 -3.52 -16.08 5.38
CA GLY A 254 -2.89 -17.26 5.95
C GLY A 254 -2.50 -17.04 7.41
N GLY A 255 -2.97 -17.93 8.29
CA GLY A 255 -2.52 -18.01 9.67
C GLY A 255 -1.69 -19.28 9.92
N PHE A 256 -0.96 -19.34 11.01
CA PHE A 256 -0.18 -20.50 11.40
C PHE A 256 -0.01 -20.57 12.93
N TYR A 257 0.34 -21.74 13.42
CA TYR A 257 0.65 -21.94 14.84
C TYR A 257 2.15 -22.01 15.07
N ARG A 258 2.62 -21.31 16.09
CA ARG A 258 3.97 -21.44 16.63
C ARG A 258 3.93 -21.38 18.15
N ASP A 259 4.56 -22.33 18.80
CA ASP A 259 4.60 -22.41 20.27
C ASP A 259 3.21 -22.29 20.92
N ASP A 260 2.23 -23.02 20.37
CA ASP A 260 0.81 -23.03 20.76
C ASP A 260 0.07 -21.69 20.59
N MET A 261 0.71 -20.71 20.02
CA MET A 261 0.08 -19.43 19.66
C MET A 261 -0.36 -19.44 18.21
N PHE A 262 -1.62 -19.12 17.97
CA PHE A 262 -2.13 -18.82 16.64
C PHE A 262 -1.72 -17.42 16.22
N MET A 263 -1.24 -17.26 15.02
CA MET A 263 -0.78 -16.01 14.43
C MET A 263 -1.40 -15.83 13.05
N GLN A 264 -2.01 -14.67 12.83
CA GLN A 264 -2.60 -14.30 11.55
C GLN A 264 -2.44 -12.79 11.34
N PRO A 265 -2.05 -12.32 10.13
CA PRO A 265 -1.94 -10.91 9.87
C PRO A 265 -3.29 -10.19 10.10
N PHE A 266 -3.32 -8.99 10.68
CA PHE A 266 -2.17 -8.23 11.23
C PHE A 266 -2.21 -8.23 12.76
N HIS A 267 -3.35 -8.57 13.35
CA HIS A 267 -3.66 -8.28 14.75
C HIS A 267 -3.64 -9.53 15.62
N VAL A 268 -3.95 -10.71 15.04
CA VAL A 268 -4.19 -11.91 15.81
C VAL A 268 -2.90 -12.59 16.21
N ARG A 269 -2.65 -12.60 17.51
CA ARG A 269 -1.64 -13.43 18.18
C ARG A 269 -2.22 -13.89 19.51
N ALA A 270 -2.83 -15.07 19.51
CA ALA A 270 -3.59 -15.55 20.67
C ALA A 270 -3.45 -17.08 20.83
N ALA A 271 -3.59 -17.56 22.05
CA ALA A 271 -3.65 -18.99 22.36
C ALA A 271 -5.04 -19.57 22.00
N LEU A 272 -5.31 -19.68 20.70
CA LEU A 272 -6.57 -20.23 20.20
C LEU A 272 -6.47 -21.76 20.07
N PRO A 273 -7.50 -22.52 20.50
CA PRO A 273 -7.53 -23.97 20.30
C PRO A 273 -7.52 -24.33 18.80
N LYS A 274 -6.65 -25.24 18.39
CA LYS A 274 -6.59 -25.71 16.99
C LYS A 274 -7.93 -26.27 16.52
N ALA A 275 -8.70 -26.87 17.44
CA ALA A 275 -10.00 -27.49 17.15
C ALA A 275 -10.98 -26.52 16.47
N ILE A 276 -10.97 -25.24 16.81
CA ILE A 276 -11.90 -24.26 16.21
C ILE A 276 -11.70 -24.11 14.70
N PHE A 277 -10.52 -24.43 14.18
CA PHE A 277 -10.19 -24.36 12.77
C PHE A 277 -10.15 -25.75 12.08
N THR A 278 -10.10 -26.83 12.83
CA THR A 278 -10.17 -28.19 12.28
C THR A 278 -11.60 -28.70 12.16
N ASP A 279 -12.49 -28.23 13.00
CA ASP A 279 -13.89 -28.65 13.06
C ASP A 279 -14.83 -27.53 12.60
N LEU A 280 -14.54 -26.96 11.41
CA LEU A 280 -15.34 -25.89 10.83
C LEU A 280 -16.82 -26.28 10.75
N ALA A 281 -17.70 -25.33 11.08
CA ALA A 281 -19.15 -25.50 10.96
C ALA A 281 -19.74 -24.53 9.93
N PRO A 282 -20.84 -24.88 9.27
CA PRO A 282 -21.52 -23.96 8.38
C PRO A 282 -22.11 -22.78 9.19
N ILE A 283 -21.98 -21.57 8.63
CA ILE A 283 -22.65 -20.36 9.10
C ILE A 283 -23.41 -19.73 7.94
N THR A 284 -24.60 -19.21 8.24
CA THR A 284 -25.40 -18.48 7.23
C THR A 284 -24.96 -17.03 7.15
N LEU A 285 -24.71 -16.55 5.92
CA LEU A 285 -24.45 -15.16 5.59
C LEU A 285 -25.33 -14.77 4.40
N ALA A 286 -26.26 -13.85 4.57
CA ALA A 286 -27.39 -13.66 3.69
C ALA A 286 -28.06 -15.04 3.44
N ASP A 287 -28.41 -15.41 2.25
CA ASP A 287 -29.03 -16.73 1.97
C ASP A 287 -28.00 -17.85 1.63
N TRP A 288 -26.71 -17.65 1.96
CA TRP A 288 -25.62 -18.57 1.63
C TRP A 288 -25.04 -19.23 2.86
N GLU A 289 -24.59 -20.48 2.74
CA GLU A 289 -23.83 -21.18 3.77
C GLU A 289 -22.33 -21.15 3.44
N PHE A 290 -21.51 -20.81 4.46
CA PHE A 290 -20.06 -20.73 4.38
C PHE A 290 -19.41 -21.46 5.57
N PRO A 291 -18.17 -21.96 5.42
CA PRO A 291 -17.42 -22.51 6.55
C PRO A 291 -16.98 -21.40 7.51
N ALA A 292 -17.09 -21.65 8.80
CA ALA A 292 -16.64 -20.75 9.86
C ALA A 292 -15.90 -21.53 10.97
N PRO A 293 -15.05 -20.87 11.78
CA PRO A 293 -14.49 -21.46 13.00
C PRO A 293 -15.60 -21.94 13.92
N ASN A 294 -15.37 -23.04 14.64
CA ASN A 294 -16.38 -23.62 15.52
C ASN A 294 -15.83 -23.88 16.93
N PRO A 295 -16.22 -23.08 17.94
CA PRO A 295 -17.07 -21.88 17.81
C PRO A 295 -16.32 -20.66 17.25
N PRO A 296 -17.01 -19.66 16.65
CA PRO A 296 -16.37 -18.48 16.04
C PRO A 296 -15.94 -17.42 17.07
N GLU A 297 -16.55 -17.39 18.25
CA GLU A 297 -16.35 -16.35 19.26
C GLU A 297 -14.89 -16.18 19.72
N PRO A 298 -14.09 -17.24 19.95
CA PRO A 298 -12.71 -17.06 20.40
C PRO A 298 -11.86 -16.32 19.37
N TRP A 299 -12.10 -16.56 18.06
CA TRP A 299 -11.40 -15.83 17.01
C TRP A 299 -11.85 -14.38 16.93
N LEU A 300 -13.17 -14.12 17.01
CA LEU A 300 -13.73 -12.76 17.01
C LEU A 300 -13.23 -11.94 18.19
N GLU A 301 -13.17 -12.55 19.38
CA GLU A 301 -12.64 -11.90 20.57
C GLU A 301 -11.14 -11.60 20.45
N ALA A 302 -10.36 -12.51 19.87
CA ALA A 302 -8.93 -12.30 19.62
C ALA A 302 -8.66 -11.18 18.61
N ASN A 303 -9.55 -10.99 17.61
CA ASN A 303 -9.38 -9.98 16.58
C ASN A 303 -9.98 -8.62 16.93
N TYR A 304 -11.14 -8.59 17.60
CA TYR A 304 -11.90 -7.36 17.87
C TYR A 304 -11.99 -6.99 19.37
N GLY A 305 -11.45 -7.82 20.27
CA GLY A 305 -11.59 -7.65 21.72
C GLY A 305 -12.94 -8.14 22.27
N THR A 306 -13.10 -8.09 23.59
CA THR A 306 -14.28 -8.64 24.29
C THR A 306 -15.60 -7.93 23.95
N GLY A 307 -15.52 -6.68 23.47
CA GLY A 307 -16.67 -5.86 23.07
C GLY A 307 -17.24 -6.17 21.68
N TRP A 308 -16.71 -7.13 20.95
CA TRP A 308 -17.01 -7.36 19.52
C TRP A 308 -18.50 -7.53 19.20
N ARG A 309 -19.34 -7.90 20.18
CA ARG A 309 -20.79 -8.09 19.95
C ARG A 309 -21.55 -6.80 19.75
N VAL A 310 -21.04 -5.68 20.27
CA VAL A 310 -21.69 -4.37 20.16
C VAL A 310 -21.03 -3.60 19.01
N PRO A 311 -21.81 -3.12 18.02
CA PRO A 311 -21.27 -2.26 16.99
C PRO A 311 -20.61 -1.02 17.58
N ASP A 312 -19.37 -0.76 17.20
CA ASP A 312 -18.59 0.42 17.60
C ASP A 312 -18.08 1.10 16.33
N THR A 313 -18.67 2.23 15.98
CA THR A 313 -18.31 3.02 14.79
C THR A 313 -16.92 3.67 14.92
N GLY A 314 -16.42 3.78 16.14
CA GLY A 314 -15.06 4.27 16.44
C GLY A 314 -14.01 3.17 16.57
N HIS A 315 -14.40 1.90 16.35
CA HIS A 315 -13.46 0.79 16.53
C HIS A 315 -12.22 0.95 15.63
N ARG A 316 -11.08 0.73 16.24
CA ARG A 316 -9.77 0.73 15.57
C ARG A 316 -9.01 -0.51 15.98
N PHE A 317 -8.38 -1.12 15.01
CA PHE A 317 -7.40 -2.15 15.31
C PHE A 317 -6.17 -1.51 15.92
N VAL A 318 -5.82 -1.95 17.11
CA VAL A 318 -4.53 -1.64 17.73
C VAL A 318 -3.70 -2.90 17.66
N THR A 319 -2.80 -2.95 16.68
CA THR A 319 -1.88 -4.09 16.55
C THR A 319 -0.85 -4.00 17.67
N PRO A 320 -0.77 -4.99 18.58
CA PRO A 320 0.29 -4.99 19.60
C PRO A 320 1.66 -4.94 18.92
N ALA A 321 2.59 -4.12 19.46
CA ALA A 321 3.94 -3.97 18.89
C ALA A 321 4.62 -5.34 18.68
N SER A 322 4.49 -6.26 19.65
CA SER A 322 5.03 -7.61 19.52
C SER A 322 4.42 -8.46 18.39
N ALA A 323 3.21 -8.13 17.95
CA ALA A 323 2.60 -8.76 16.77
C ALA A 323 3.07 -8.06 15.49
N ALA A 324 3.05 -6.73 15.45
CA ALA A 324 3.51 -5.94 14.32
C ALA A 324 4.95 -6.28 13.94
N ASP A 325 5.89 -6.24 14.89
CA ASP A 325 7.31 -6.58 14.66
C ASP A 325 7.49 -7.97 14.06
N ARG A 326 6.73 -8.95 14.54
CA ARG A 326 6.82 -10.32 14.01
C ARG A 326 6.29 -10.44 12.61
N PHE A 327 5.15 -9.81 12.31
CA PHE A 327 4.58 -9.87 10.96
C PHE A 327 5.44 -9.11 9.94
N ILE A 328 5.99 -7.96 10.30
CA ILE A 328 6.92 -7.22 9.46
C ILE A 328 8.17 -8.06 9.21
N ASN A 329 8.77 -8.63 10.25
CA ASN A 329 10.01 -9.41 10.13
C ASN A 329 9.82 -10.74 9.38
N TRP A 330 8.65 -11.39 9.51
CA TRP A 330 8.43 -12.69 8.89
C TRP A 330 7.81 -12.61 7.49
N PHE A 331 6.89 -11.69 7.29
CA PHE A 331 6.08 -11.66 6.07
C PHE A 331 6.32 -10.42 5.22
N GLY A 332 6.88 -9.37 5.78
CA GLY A 332 7.05 -8.09 5.10
C GLY A 332 5.73 -7.39 4.81
N ASN A 333 5.84 -6.18 4.36
CA ASN A 333 4.77 -5.45 3.69
C ASN A 333 5.17 -5.32 2.22
N LEU A 334 4.52 -6.04 1.33
CA LEU A 334 4.85 -6.10 -0.10
C LEU A 334 4.05 -5.10 -0.93
N ASN A 335 3.14 -4.36 -0.30
CA ASN A 335 2.26 -3.45 -1.00
C ASN A 335 2.49 -1.98 -0.63
N GLN A 336 3.70 -1.61 -0.28
CA GLN A 336 3.97 -0.21 0.03
C GLN A 336 3.74 0.68 -1.19
N HIS A 337 2.71 1.52 -1.08
CA HIS A 337 2.31 2.47 -2.13
C HIS A 337 2.02 1.84 -3.51
N LEU A 338 1.71 0.53 -3.59
CA LEU A 338 1.37 -0.11 -4.86
C LEU A 338 0.20 0.59 -5.54
N ASP A 339 -0.88 0.85 -4.78
CA ASP A 339 -2.08 1.51 -5.31
C ASP A 339 -1.76 2.92 -5.81
N PHE A 340 -0.94 3.68 -5.06
CA PHE A 340 -0.47 5.00 -5.51
C PHE A 340 0.25 4.90 -6.86
N TRP A 341 1.20 3.96 -7.01
CA TRP A 341 1.97 3.85 -8.25
C TRP A 341 1.17 3.26 -9.40
N ASP A 342 0.21 2.37 -9.13
CA ASP A 342 -0.69 1.86 -10.14
C ASP A 342 -1.61 2.97 -10.68
N GLU A 343 -2.19 3.80 -9.84
CA GLU A 343 -2.95 4.99 -10.25
C GLU A 343 -2.04 5.99 -10.98
N TYR A 344 -0.86 6.26 -10.45
CA TYR A 344 0.09 7.21 -11.03
C TYR A 344 0.48 6.86 -12.46
N TYR A 345 0.75 5.59 -12.76
CA TYR A 345 1.13 5.17 -14.11
C TYR A 345 -0.06 4.87 -15.02
N ALA A 346 -1.23 4.54 -14.51
CA ALA A 346 -2.44 4.35 -15.31
C ALA A 346 -2.77 5.61 -16.13
N ASP A 347 -2.60 6.79 -15.54
CA ASP A 347 -2.85 8.09 -16.19
C ASP A 347 -1.69 8.53 -17.14
N ARG A 348 -0.57 7.81 -17.14
CA ARG A 348 0.67 8.19 -17.87
C ARG A 348 1.09 7.25 -18.99
N VAL A 349 0.21 6.39 -19.42
CA VAL A 349 0.47 5.43 -20.52
C VAL A 349 0.96 6.14 -21.79
N THR A 350 0.44 7.33 -22.09
CA THR A 350 0.74 8.09 -23.32
C THR A 350 1.69 9.28 -23.11
N ALA A 351 2.23 9.48 -21.89
CA ALA A 351 3.11 10.61 -21.60
C ALA A 351 4.36 10.58 -22.50
N ALA A 352 4.58 11.66 -23.23
CA ALA A 352 5.74 11.81 -24.13
C ALA A 352 6.89 12.47 -23.36
N ASP A 353 7.52 11.70 -22.46
CA ASP A 353 8.66 12.19 -21.69
C ASP A 353 9.98 11.97 -22.47
N ALA A 354 10.93 12.88 -22.29
CA ALA A 354 12.29 12.66 -22.75
C ALA A 354 13.01 11.68 -21.81
N PRO A 355 13.97 10.88 -22.30
CA PRO A 355 14.79 10.04 -21.44
C PRO A 355 15.57 10.88 -20.42
N SER A 356 15.80 10.32 -19.24
CA SER A 356 16.60 10.97 -18.21
C SER A 356 18.03 11.22 -18.72
N THR A 357 18.65 12.31 -18.25
CA THR A 357 20.06 12.58 -18.57
C THR A 357 20.94 11.44 -18.11
N LEU A 358 20.61 10.80 -17.00
CA LEU A 358 21.34 9.67 -16.45
C LEU A 358 21.28 8.44 -17.36
N ALA A 359 20.14 8.15 -17.98
CA ALA A 359 20.00 7.08 -18.98
C ALA A 359 20.80 7.38 -20.26
N VAL A 360 20.80 8.65 -20.69
CA VAL A 360 21.61 9.10 -21.84
C VAL A 360 23.11 8.92 -21.59
N ASP A 361 23.58 9.35 -20.42
CA ASP A 361 24.99 9.24 -20.02
C ASP A 361 25.41 7.78 -19.85
N LEU A 362 24.57 6.96 -19.19
CA LEU A 362 24.81 5.53 -19.03
C LEU A 362 24.95 4.84 -20.39
N LEU A 363 24.01 5.10 -21.31
CA LEU A 363 24.03 4.47 -22.64
C LEU A 363 25.25 4.90 -23.47
N ALA A 364 25.68 6.16 -23.33
CA ALA A 364 26.87 6.67 -24.00
C ALA A 364 28.16 6.00 -23.49
N ALA A 365 28.21 5.62 -22.22
CA ALA A 365 29.37 4.99 -21.57
C ALA A 365 29.30 3.45 -21.56
N ALA A 366 28.15 2.85 -21.86
CA ALA A 366 27.97 1.40 -21.79
C ALA A 366 28.84 0.68 -22.84
N PRO A 367 29.61 -0.35 -22.45
CA PRO A 367 30.38 -1.16 -23.40
C PRO A 367 29.44 -1.97 -24.30
N ALA A 368 29.92 -2.30 -25.50
CA ALA A 368 29.15 -3.12 -26.43
C ALA A 368 28.79 -4.48 -25.81
N GLY A 369 27.55 -4.92 -25.98
CA GLY A 369 27.05 -6.19 -25.43
C GLY A 369 26.72 -6.13 -23.93
N ALA A 370 26.73 -4.96 -23.30
CA ALA A 370 26.35 -4.84 -21.91
C ALA A 370 24.87 -5.27 -21.68
N THR A 371 24.63 -5.92 -20.57
CA THR A 371 23.27 -6.10 -20.03
C THR A 371 22.92 -4.91 -19.15
N ILE A 372 21.78 -4.27 -19.40
CA ILE A 372 21.33 -3.09 -18.68
C ILE A 372 20.06 -3.42 -17.90
N PHE A 373 20.10 -3.22 -16.59
CA PHE A 373 18.95 -3.33 -15.70
C PHE A 373 18.44 -1.93 -15.36
N GLU A 374 17.14 -1.69 -15.51
CA GLU A 374 16.48 -0.50 -15.00
C GLU A 374 15.58 -0.88 -13.82
N LEU A 375 15.94 -0.39 -12.63
CA LEU A 375 15.19 -0.60 -11.40
C LEU A 375 14.19 0.54 -11.22
N GLY A 376 12.89 0.21 -11.19
CA GLY A 376 11.81 1.19 -11.17
C GLY A 376 11.62 1.86 -12.53
N HIS A 377 11.31 1.09 -13.58
CA HIS A 377 11.26 1.59 -14.95
C HIS A 377 10.06 2.51 -15.25
N GLY A 378 9.06 2.56 -14.38
CA GLY A 378 7.87 3.39 -14.55
C GLY A 378 7.20 3.18 -15.91
N ASN A 379 6.91 4.25 -16.64
CA ASN A 379 6.28 4.19 -17.97
C ASN A 379 7.21 3.74 -19.12
N GLY A 380 8.45 3.32 -18.82
CA GLY A 380 9.39 2.76 -19.79
C GLY A 380 10.07 3.77 -20.72
N THR A 381 10.11 5.06 -20.35
CA THR A 381 10.76 6.09 -21.17
C THR A 381 12.26 5.83 -21.32
N ASP A 382 12.96 5.57 -20.21
CA ASP A 382 14.38 5.26 -20.24
C ASP A 382 14.65 3.89 -20.87
N LEU A 383 13.81 2.87 -20.64
CA LEU A 383 13.89 1.56 -21.29
C LEU A 383 13.91 1.67 -22.83
N ALA A 384 13.00 2.45 -23.40
CA ALA A 384 12.93 2.64 -24.84
C ALA A 384 14.21 3.29 -25.40
N HIS A 385 14.80 4.23 -24.65
CA HIS A 385 16.08 4.85 -25.01
C HIS A 385 17.24 3.85 -24.92
N LEU A 386 17.32 3.09 -23.83
CA LEU A 386 18.38 2.10 -23.59
C LEU A 386 18.35 0.95 -24.62
N ALA A 387 17.16 0.53 -25.03
CA ALA A 387 16.99 -0.53 -26.02
C ALA A 387 17.44 -0.14 -27.43
N GLY A 388 17.56 1.15 -27.73
CA GLY A 388 17.85 1.66 -29.07
C GLY A 388 19.23 1.34 -29.62
N ARG A 389 20.16 0.75 -28.82
CA ARG A 389 21.54 0.42 -29.24
C ARG A 389 21.89 -1.06 -29.21
N GLY A 390 20.89 -1.93 -29.10
CA GLY A 390 21.09 -3.37 -29.20
C GLY A 390 21.66 -4.05 -27.96
N HIS A 391 21.56 -3.40 -26.80
CA HIS A 391 21.83 -3.99 -25.50
C HIS A 391 20.70 -4.94 -25.09
N ARG A 392 21.01 -5.94 -24.27
CA ARG A 392 19.99 -6.65 -23.51
C ARG A 392 19.50 -5.71 -22.41
N VAL A 393 18.21 -5.41 -22.37
CA VAL A 393 17.62 -4.50 -21.39
C VAL A 393 16.55 -5.23 -20.59
N VAL A 394 16.62 -5.11 -19.27
CA VAL A 394 15.69 -5.71 -18.33
C VAL A 394 15.11 -4.61 -17.45
N GLY A 395 13.82 -4.35 -17.60
CA GLY A 395 13.07 -3.39 -16.79
C GLY A 395 12.39 -4.08 -15.64
N ILE A 396 12.49 -3.51 -14.44
CA ILE A 396 11.90 -4.04 -13.21
C ILE A 396 11.02 -2.96 -12.60
N ASP A 397 9.76 -3.28 -12.38
CA ASP A 397 8.84 -2.44 -11.61
C ASP A 397 7.82 -3.34 -10.90
N PHE A 398 7.22 -2.86 -9.81
CA PHE A 398 6.21 -3.65 -9.12
C PHE A 398 4.79 -3.26 -9.54
N ALA A 399 4.58 -2.03 -10.04
CA ALA A 399 3.30 -1.53 -10.47
C ALA A 399 2.87 -2.15 -11.81
N ARG A 400 1.66 -2.70 -11.84
CA ARG A 400 1.11 -3.32 -13.06
C ARG A 400 0.88 -2.31 -14.17
N SER A 401 0.36 -1.14 -13.83
CA SER A 401 0.14 -0.05 -14.78
C SER A 401 1.44 0.47 -15.37
N ALA A 402 2.55 0.47 -14.62
CA ALA A 402 3.88 0.76 -15.14
C ALA A 402 4.28 -0.26 -16.23
N ALA A 403 4.11 -1.56 -15.96
CA ALA A 403 4.40 -2.60 -16.94
C ALA A 403 3.53 -2.48 -18.20
N VAL A 404 2.24 -2.12 -18.05
CA VAL A 404 1.33 -1.86 -19.19
C VAL A 404 1.80 -0.65 -20.00
N ALA A 405 2.13 0.46 -19.32
CA ALA A 405 2.62 1.68 -19.97
C ALA A 405 3.95 1.45 -20.72
N ALA A 406 4.90 0.77 -20.07
CA ALA A 406 6.18 0.42 -20.68
C ALA A 406 6.00 -0.51 -21.91
N SER A 407 5.15 -1.54 -21.80
CA SER A 407 4.84 -2.45 -22.90
C SER A 407 4.21 -1.71 -24.10
N ALA A 408 3.28 -0.79 -23.83
CA ALA A 408 2.68 0.02 -24.89
C ALA A 408 3.71 0.93 -25.59
N ARG A 409 4.64 1.52 -24.82
CA ARG A 409 5.71 2.38 -25.35
C ARG A 409 6.73 1.60 -26.18
N LEU A 410 7.16 0.45 -25.70
CA LEU A 410 8.12 -0.40 -26.40
C LEU A 410 7.53 -1.01 -27.67
N GLY A 411 6.26 -1.39 -27.65
CA GLY A 411 5.52 -1.95 -28.77
C GLY A 411 6.27 -3.12 -29.41
N THR A 412 6.22 -3.18 -30.74
CA THR A 412 6.97 -4.18 -31.54
C THR A 412 8.38 -3.73 -31.92
N ALA A 413 8.76 -2.50 -31.59
CA ALA A 413 10.07 -1.94 -31.96
C ALA A 413 11.23 -2.53 -31.15
N TYR A 414 10.95 -2.94 -29.92
CA TYR A 414 11.97 -3.42 -28.98
C TYR A 414 11.60 -4.79 -28.37
N PRO A 415 11.49 -5.86 -29.16
CA PRO A 415 11.02 -7.17 -28.71
C PRO A 415 12.00 -7.88 -27.76
N ALA A 416 13.23 -7.39 -27.67
CA ALA A 416 14.29 -7.95 -26.82
C ALA A 416 14.32 -7.36 -25.39
N VAL A 417 13.47 -6.38 -25.09
CA VAL A 417 13.36 -5.82 -23.74
C VAL A 417 12.52 -6.78 -22.89
N GLU A 418 13.09 -7.20 -21.79
CA GLU A 418 12.40 -8.02 -20.79
C GLU A 418 11.78 -7.12 -19.73
N LEU A 419 10.48 -7.24 -19.48
CA LEU A 419 9.77 -6.56 -18.40
C LEU A 419 9.45 -7.55 -17.29
N LEU A 420 9.89 -7.23 -16.08
CA LEU A 420 9.67 -8.04 -14.88
C LEU A 420 8.82 -7.25 -13.90
N GLN A 421 7.64 -7.76 -13.59
CA GLN A 421 6.86 -7.28 -12.47
C GLN A 421 7.42 -7.90 -11.19
N LEU A 422 8.15 -7.10 -10.41
CA LEU A 422 8.86 -7.56 -9.24
C LEU A 422 8.93 -6.44 -8.19
N ASP A 423 8.58 -6.77 -6.95
CA ASP A 423 8.76 -5.87 -5.81
C ASP A 423 10.20 -5.91 -5.32
N LEU A 424 10.91 -4.78 -5.48
CA LEU A 424 12.28 -4.61 -5.00
C LEU A 424 12.38 -4.59 -3.46
N GLY A 425 11.27 -4.40 -2.75
CA GLY A 425 11.15 -4.57 -1.30
C GLY A 425 11.07 -6.04 -0.87
N ASP A 426 10.65 -6.94 -1.76
CA ASP A 426 10.62 -8.38 -1.46
C ASP A 426 11.99 -9.02 -1.67
N ARG A 427 12.68 -9.25 -0.57
CA ARG A 427 14.02 -9.85 -0.57
C ARG A 427 14.10 -11.21 -1.28
N ARG A 428 13.02 -11.99 -1.31
CA ARG A 428 13.00 -13.30 -2.01
C ARG A 428 12.97 -13.12 -3.51
N GLN A 429 12.19 -12.17 -4.01
CA GLN A 429 12.13 -11.84 -5.43
C GLN A 429 13.46 -11.26 -5.91
N THR A 430 14.06 -10.34 -5.15
CA THR A 430 15.36 -9.76 -5.50
C THR A 430 16.47 -10.80 -5.51
N LEU A 431 16.51 -11.73 -4.54
CA LEU A 431 17.49 -12.83 -4.52
C LEU A 431 17.25 -13.85 -5.64
N ALA A 432 15.99 -14.14 -5.98
CA ALA A 432 15.67 -15.02 -7.12
C ALA A 432 16.16 -14.43 -8.45
N LEU A 433 15.96 -13.11 -8.65
CA LEU A 433 16.50 -12.39 -9.80
C LEU A 433 18.03 -12.42 -9.80
N ALA A 434 18.67 -12.06 -8.69
CA ALA A 434 20.12 -12.10 -8.56
C ALA A 434 20.69 -13.48 -8.93
N ARG A 435 20.08 -14.57 -8.43
CA ARG A 435 20.48 -15.94 -8.76
C ARG A 435 20.32 -16.25 -10.25
N ARG A 436 19.26 -15.77 -10.89
CA ARG A 436 19.03 -15.99 -12.33
C ARG A 436 20.12 -15.36 -13.18
N GLU A 437 20.58 -14.17 -12.79
CA GLU A 437 21.48 -13.33 -13.58
C GLU A 437 22.98 -13.49 -13.23
N VAL A 438 23.32 -14.06 -12.08
CA VAL A 438 24.71 -14.15 -11.56
C VAL A 438 25.71 -14.87 -12.46
N HIS A 439 25.24 -15.61 -13.46
CA HIS A 439 26.09 -16.37 -14.36
C HIS A 439 26.41 -15.65 -15.68
N SER A 440 25.96 -14.39 -15.85
CA SER A 440 26.29 -13.62 -17.02
C SER A 440 27.76 -13.16 -16.94
N SER A 441 28.53 -13.42 -17.99
CA SER A 441 29.90 -12.90 -18.15
C SER A 441 29.92 -11.53 -18.83
N GLU A 442 28.75 -11.00 -19.18
CA GLU A 442 28.60 -9.71 -19.86
C GLU A 442 28.77 -8.55 -18.89
N PRO A 443 29.33 -7.43 -19.35
CA PRO A 443 29.35 -6.23 -18.53
C PRO A 443 27.94 -5.80 -18.13
N VAL A 444 27.76 -5.46 -16.86
CA VAL A 444 26.44 -5.05 -16.35
C VAL A 444 26.43 -3.55 -16.07
N ARG A 445 25.33 -2.92 -16.45
CA ARG A 445 24.98 -1.54 -16.07
C ARG A 445 23.62 -1.56 -15.37
N ILE A 446 23.50 -0.83 -14.29
CA ILE A 446 22.22 -0.69 -13.57
C ILE A 446 21.86 0.78 -13.56
N LEU A 447 20.60 1.07 -13.88
CA LEU A 447 19.99 2.39 -13.81
C LEU A 447 18.91 2.39 -12.72
N ALA A 448 18.88 3.42 -11.87
CA ALA A 448 17.78 3.69 -10.95
C ALA A 448 17.54 5.19 -10.86
N VAL A 449 16.46 5.66 -11.46
CA VAL A 449 16.10 7.08 -11.49
C VAL A 449 14.98 7.34 -10.50
N ASN A 450 15.25 8.15 -9.50
CA ASN A 450 14.28 8.53 -8.47
C ASN A 450 13.57 7.34 -7.78
N LEU A 451 14.30 6.24 -7.56
CA LEU A 451 13.77 5.04 -6.94
C LEU A 451 14.04 4.97 -5.42
N LEU A 452 15.28 5.22 -4.98
CA LEU A 452 15.68 4.90 -3.60
C LEU A 452 14.92 5.69 -2.54
N GLN A 453 14.57 6.95 -2.81
CA GLN A 453 13.84 7.78 -1.87
C GLN A 453 12.39 7.32 -1.67
N VAL A 454 11.80 6.63 -2.64
CA VAL A 454 10.41 6.14 -2.57
C VAL A 454 10.32 4.73 -1.98
N LEU A 455 11.46 4.08 -1.76
CA LEU A 455 11.51 2.80 -1.05
C LEU A 455 11.60 3.05 0.46
N THR A 456 11.00 2.15 1.23
CA THR A 456 11.19 2.19 2.68
C THR A 456 12.61 1.92 3.09
N ILE A 457 12.95 2.31 4.32
CA ILE A 457 14.27 2.08 4.90
C ILE A 457 14.60 0.58 4.89
N GLU A 458 13.61 -0.27 5.16
CA GLU A 458 13.77 -1.73 5.21
C GLU A 458 13.96 -2.35 3.82
N ALA A 459 13.39 -1.76 2.77
CA ALA A 459 13.50 -2.25 1.40
C ALA A 459 14.87 -1.94 0.76
N ARG A 460 15.46 -0.79 1.10
CA ARG A 460 16.73 -0.32 0.52
C ARG A 460 17.88 -1.32 0.62
N PRO A 461 18.13 -2.01 1.76
CA PRO A 461 19.16 -3.05 1.82
C PRO A 461 18.94 -4.22 0.85
N GLY A 462 17.68 -4.56 0.55
CA GLY A 462 17.36 -5.58 -0.46
C GLY A 462 17.82 -5.19 -1.86
N VAL A 463 17.64 -3.91 -2.22
CA VAL A 463 18.14 -3.36 -3.49
C VAL A 463 19.66 -3.39 -3.54
N LEU A 464 20.35 -3.00 -2.47
CA LEU A 464 21.83 -3.08 -2.42
C LEU A 464 22.32 -4.52 -2.60
N THR A 465 21.67 -5.48 -1.94
CA THR A 465 21.97 -6.91 -2.11
C THR A 465 21.82 -7.34 -3.56
N LEU A 466 20.74 -6.93 -4.24
CA LEU A 466 20.52 -7.19 -5.66
C LEU A 466 21.63 -6.56 -6.51
N VAL A 467 21.89 -5.28 -6.33
CA VAL A 467 22.93 -4.53 -7.07
C VAL A 467 24.29 -5.20 -6.91
N ARG A 468 24.69 -5.54 -5.70
CA ARG A 468 25.95 -6.22 -5.40
C ARG A 468 26.10 -7.55 -6.16
N HIS A 469 25.00 -8.31 -6.27
CA HIS A 469 25.03 -9.60 -6.98
C HIS A 469 25.00 -9.45 -8.51
N LEU A 470 24.35 -8.40 -9.02
CA LEU A 470 24.30 -8.14 -10.45
C LEU A 470 25.61 -7.52 -10.98
N LEU A 471 26.26 -6.65 -10.19
CA LEU A 471 27.50 -6.00 -10.59
C LEU A 471 28.66 -6.99 -10.59
N GLY A 472 29.28 -7.20 -11.76
CA GLY A 472 30.61 -7.78 -11.88
C GLY A 472 31.71 -6.76 -11.55
N ALA A 473 32.98 -7.14 -11.78
CA ALA A 473 34.13 -6.29 -11.47
C ALA A 473 34.12 -4.91 -12.15
N ASP A 474 33.60 -4.85 -13.38
CA ASP A 474 33.50 -3.64 -14.20
C ASP A 474 32.07 -3.09 -14.30
N GLY A 475 31.18 -3.57 -13.41
CA GLY A 475 29.79 -3.16 -13.39
C GLY A 475 29.64 -1.77 -12.74
N GLU A 476 28.69 -0.99 -13.25
CA GLU A 476 28.34 0.31 -12.71
C GLU A 476 26.85 0.41 -12.42
N TRP A 477 26.51 1.00 -11.28
CA TRP A 477 25.17 1.39 -10.93
C TRP A 477 25.05 2.91 -10.96
N HIS A 478 24.25 3.40 -11.86
CA HIS A 478 23.91 4.81 -12.04
C HIS A 478 22.61 5.09 -11.30
N VAL A 479 22.61 6.00 -10.35
CA VAL A 479 21.48 6.29 -9.50
C VAL A 479 21.24 7.80 -9.38
N SER A 480 19.97 8.20 -9.36
CA SER A 480 19.59 9.59 -9.05
C SER A 480 18.48 9.65 -8.00
N PHE A 481 18.51 10.72 -7.22
CA PHE A 481 17.51 11.00 -6.19
C PHE A 481 17.51 12.48 -5.81
N PRO A 482 16.38 13.08 -5.40
CA PRO A 482 16.33 14.42 -4.82
C PRO A 482 16.95 14.41 -3.42
N THR A 483 17.73 15.44 -3.07
CA THR A 483 18.46 15.49 -1.79
C THR A 483 17.81 16.35 -0.72
N VAL A 484 16.86 17.20 -1.09
CA VAL A 484 16.15 18.08 -0.16
C VAL A 484 14.65 17.97 -0.35
N LEU A 485 13.92 18.29 0.71
CA LEU A 485 12.47 18.46 0.66
C LEU A 485 12.10 19.62 -0.27
N GLY A 486 11.14 19.40 -1.15
CA GLY A 486 10.51 20.46 -1.91
C GLY A 486 9.35 21.11 -1.14
N ASP A 487 8.91 22.27 -1.62
CA ASP A 487 7.79 23.04 -1.01
C ASP A 487 6.46 22.28 -1.01
N ARG A 488 6.34 21.23 -1.82
CA ARG A 488 5.13 20.40 -1.97
C ARG A 488 5.21 19.06 -1.26
N PHE A 489 6.10 18.90 -0.28
CA PHE A 489 6.24 17.63 0.41
C PHE A 489 4.92 17.14 1.00
N SER A 490 4.61 15.86 0.72
CA SER A 490 3.50 15.12 1.32
C SER A 490 3.96 13.71 1.68
N VAL A 491 3.54 13.23 2.84
CA VAL A 491 3.78 11.84 3.25
C VAL A 491 3.02 10.87 2.34
N ASP A 492 1.86 11.27 1.84
CA ASP A 492 0.98 10.45 0.99
C ASP A 492 1.35 10.52 -0.50
N ASP A 493 2.34 11.35 -0.87
CA ASP A 493 2.84 11.45 -2.24
C ASP A 493 4.32 11.08 -2.32
N PRO A 494 4.64 9.82 -2.59
CA PRO A 494 6.03 9.35 -2.69
C PRO A 494 6.87 10.13 -3.71
N THR A 495 6.26 10.73 -4.73
CA THR A 495 7.01 11.53 -5.73
C THR A 495 7.67 12.77 -5.09
N THR A 496 7.19 13.19 -3.92
CA THR A 496 7.70 14.34 -3.18
C THR A 496 8.82 13.99 -2.18
N TRP A 497 9.10 12.71 -1.98
CA TRP A 497 10.08 12.26 -1.00
C TRP A 497 11.52 12.51 -1.47
N HIS A 498 12.46 12.50 -0.53
CA HIS A 498 13.87 12.75 -0.78
C HIS A 498 14.76 11.75 -0.02
N LEU A 499 16.02 11.71 -0.40
CA LEU A 499 17.09 10.94 0.26
C LEU A 499 18.30 11.85 0.35
N THR A 500 18.72 12.24 1.54
CA THR A 500 19.89 13.13 1.66
C THR A 500 21.17 12.44 1.17
N GLU A 501 22.15 13.23 0.75
CA GLU A 501 23.47 12.69 0.34
C GLU A 501 24.11 11.87 1.48
N SER A 502 23.98 12.32 2.73
CA SER A 502 24.48 11.56 3.89
C SER A 502 23.80 10.21 4.02
N GLN A 503 22.47 10.16 3.98
CA GLN A 503 21.70 8.90 4.04
C GLN A 503 22.09 7.94 2.91
N PHE A 504 22.33 8.45 1.69
CA PHE A 504 22.80 7.62 0.59
C PHE A 504 24.18 7.06 0.85
N ARG A 505 25.13 7.87 1.35
CA ARG A 505 26.48 7.42 1.70
C ARG A 505 26.46 6.37 2.81
N ASP A 506 25.66 6.61 3.85
CA ASP A 506 25.49 5.67 4.95
C ASP A 506 24.89 4.34 4.46
N LEU A 507 23.90 4.41 3.56
CA LEU A 507 23.31 3.24 2.94
C LEU A 507 24.33 2.43 2.14
N ILE A 508 25.15 3.05 1.28
CA ILE A 508 26.18 2.34 0.52
C ILE A 508 27.25 1.74 1.46
N ALA A 509 27.59 2.44 2.55
CA ALA A 509 28.56 1.96 3.51
C ALA A 509 28.13 0.67 4.27
N THR A 510 26.85 0.32 4.24
CA THR A 510 26.37 -0.96 4.80
C THR A 510 26.81 -2.18 3.98
N GLU A 511 27.21 -1.98 2.71
CA GLU A 511 27.68 -3.05 1.82
C GLU A 511 29.17 -2.84 1.50
N PRO A 512 30.08 -3.56 2.16
CA PRO A 512 31.53 -3.35 2.02
C PRO A 512 32.06 -3.59 0.60
N ASP A 513 31.32 -4.36 -0.19
CA ASP A 513 31.65 -4.66 -1.59
C ASP A 513 31.23 -3.55 -2.58
N LEU A 514 30.56 -2.50 -2.09
CA LEU A 514 30.14 -1.37 -2.92
C LEU A 514 30.89 -0.10 -2.56
N ARG A 515 31.25 0.70 -3.56
CA ARG A 515 31.87 2.01 -3.35
C ARG A 515 31.28 3.06 -4.28
N ILE A 516 31.11 4.26 -3.76
CA ILE A 516 30.73 5.43 -4.55
C ILE A 516 31.98 5.90 -5.32
N VAL A 517 31.89 5.90 -6.65
CA VAL A 517 32.94 6.42 -7.54
C VAL A 517 32.80 7.92 -7.71
N SER A 518 31.58 8.37 -7.91
CA SER A 518 31.27 9.79 -8.03
C SER A 518 29.88 10.07 -7.46
N ILE A 519 29.69 11.26 -6.91
CA ILE A 519 28.41 11.83 -6.56
C ILE A 519 28.42 13.32 -6.90
N ARG A 520 27.40 13.79 -7.54
CA ARG A 520 27.21 15.20 -7.92
C ARG A 520 25.83 15.63 -7.49
N VAL A 521 25.71 16.77 -6.84
CA VAL A 521 24.45 17.41 -6.49
C VAL A 521 24.32 18.68 -7.29
N ASP A 522 23.18 18.90 -7.93
CA ASP A 522 22.88 20.19 -8.59
C ASP A 522 22.11 21.09 -7.61
N PRO A 523 22.76 22.07 -6.97
CA PRO A 523 22.12 22.94 -6.00
C PRO A 523 21.23 24.02 -6.62
N LEU A 524 21.23 24.15 -7.95
CA LEU A 524 20.45 25.13 -8.68
C LEU A 524 19.13 24.55 -9.22
N ALA A 525 19.06 23.25 -9.36
CA ALA A 525 17.83 22.57 -9.78
C ALA A 525 16.87 22.37 -8.60
N ASP A 526 15.58 22.26 -8.93
CA ASP A 526 14.56 21.98 -7.93
C ASP A 526 14.90 20.70 -7.16
N ARG A 527 14.73 20.75 -5.84
CA ARG A 527 14.99 19.65 -4.90
C ARG A 527 16.44 19.13 -4.90
N HIS A 528 17.38 19.88 -5.47
CA HIS A 528 18.81 19.58 -5.51
C HIS A 528 19.09 18.10 -5.89
N PRO A 529 18.77 17.65 -7.10
CA PRO A 529 18.95 16.27 -7.49
C PRO A 529 20.42 15.85 -7.42
N ALA A 530 20.66 14.69 -6.82
CA ALA A 530 21.95 14.03 -6.86
C ALA A 530 21.98 12.99 -7.97
N THR A 531 23.15 12.84 -8.60
CA THR A 531 23.50 11.70 -9.43
C THR A 531 24.76 11.03 -8.89
N ALA A 532 24.76 9.72 -8.79
CA ALA A 532 25.91 8.97 -8.30
C ALA A 532 26.20 7.75 -9.19
N ILE A 533 27.48 7.38 -9.24
CA ILE A 533 27.95 6.13 -9.82
C ILE A 533 28.55 5.29 -8.70
N VAL A 534 28.05 4.08 -8.56
CA VAL A 534 28.52 3.07 -7.59
C VAL A 534 29.06 1.88 -8.36
N MET A 535 30.20 1.36 -7.92
CA MET A 535 30.82 0.16 -8.47
C MET A 535 31.04 -0.87 -7.39
N ARG A 536 31.18 -2.13 -7.79
CA ARG A 536 31.65 -3.17 -6.89
C ARG A 536 33.17 -3.02 -6.68
N THR A 537 33.62 -3.12 -5.42
CA THR A 537 35.04 -3.26 -5.11
C THR A 537 35.48 -4.64 -5.60
N GLY A 538 36.48 -4.67 -6.49
CA GLY A 538 37.03 -5.95 -6.94
C GLY A 538 37.54 -6.76 -5.74
N ASP A 539 37.40 -8.07 -5.79
CA ASP A 539 37.97 -8.98 -4.80
C ASP A 539 39.48 -8.68 -4.70
N SER A 540 39.89 -7.98 -3.65
CA SER A 540 41.26 -8.03 -3.21
C SER A 540 41.45 -9.40 -2.56
N LEU A 541 41.82 -10.38 -3.39
CA LEU A 541 42.35 -11.67 -2.94
C LEU A 541 43.54 -11.46 -2.01
#